data_4dce705e6a4904791c8a82c97e151e98
#
_entry.id   4dce705e6a4904791c8a82c97e151e98
#
_cell.length_a   1.000
_cell.length_b   1.000
_cell.length_c   1.000
_cell.angle_alpha   90.00
_cell.angle_beta   90.00
_cell.angle_gamma   90.00
#
_symmetry.space_group_name_H-M   'P 1'
#
loop_
_entity.id
_entity.type
_entity.pdbx_description
1 polymer ?
#
loop_
_entity_poly.entity_id
_entity_poly.type
_entity_poly.pdbx_seq_one_letter_code
_entity_poly.pdbx_strand_id
1 'polypeptide(L)'
;MFSVSQEDVEVEPMAIGVLDGLQLKGDSLDQEIRFWTAAYPSYRWHQIMMEASQKHKGHKNGGRMAILHLAIYDALASCEGNDQRSAVAAASHQIISYYFPEQQGWLDSLLVRHQMVQFTLNEYEPIEIQRGKAIGKAIATKYKNYAKTNNTDKIWDGKVPNDPSLWSGTPYPYGPTKKDWEPLTLTSAKQFRPGPPPKDWSEDMQELREFYKANNSSDIAWKWKSEPIWDQLLERKILEYALDAGEAAYVSAVFHAARYDATIAAWDGKYQYWGIRPFQYDTSFQPILETPNFPGYPAGHTTVAGALAKVLSHFFPHDAKQFEALAKECSESRFQGGVHFRTDNEVGLKVGNQVGQHVIQVFEEQTGKH
;
A
#
# COMPACT_ATOMS: atom_id res chain seq x y z
N MET A 1 9.71 -10.29 -7.88
CA MET A 1 9.80 -9.25 -8.93
C MET A 1 9.86 -9.90 -10.29
N PHE A 2 9.34 -9.23 -11.31
CA PHE A 2 9.35 -9.70 -12.69
C PHE A 2 10.34 -8.89 -13.51
N SER A 3 10.99 -9.52 -14.49
CA SER A 3 11.81 -8.85 -15.48
C SER A 3 11.30 -9.15 -16.88
N VAL A 4 11.59 -8.28 -17.83
CA VAL A 4 11.29 -8.43 -19.24
C VAL A 4 12.53 -8.03 -20.03
N SER A 5 13.01 -8.89 -20.91
CA SER A 5 14.07 -8.54 -21.87
C SER A 5 13.51 -7.59 -22.92
N GLN A 6 14.31 -6.62 -23.33
CA GLN A 6 13.95 -5.68 -24.40
C GLN A 6 13.77 -6.37 -25.75
N GLU A 7 14.41 -7.52 -25.94
CA GLU A 7 14.31 -8.35 -27.15
C GLU A 7 12.99 -9.15 -27.21
N ASP A 8 12.35 -9.36 -26.03
CA ASP A 8 11.13 -10.16 -25.92
C ASP A 8 9.84 -9.34 -26.10
N VAL A 9 9.94 -8.03 -26.32
CA VAL A 9 8.77 -7.16 -26.47
C VAL A 9 8.50 -6.84 -27.95
N GLU A 10 7.26 -7.05 -28.36
CA GLU A 10 6.78 -6.62 -29.66
C GLU A 10 6.50 -5.12 -29.64
N VAL A 11 7.17 -4.36 -30.49
CA VAL A 11 7.05 -2.91 -30.59
C VAL A 11 6.01 -2.53 -31.63
N GLU A 12 4.86 -2.02 -31.17
CA GLU A 12 3.82 -1.52 -32.06
C GLU A 12 4.26 -0.23 -32.76
N PRO A 13 3.98 -0.04 -34.05
CA PRO A 13 4.20 1.25 -34.72
C PRO A 13 3.42 2.37 -34.04
N MET A 14 4.01 3.54 -34.01
CA MET A 14 3.34 4.69 -33.40
C MET A 14 2.19 5.18 -34.30
N ALA A 15 1.00 5.27 -33.73
CA ALA A 15 -0.14 5.92 -34.38
C ALA A 15 -0.02 7.45 -34.19
N ILE A 16 0.79 8.10 -35.02
CA ILE A 16 1.03 9.56 -35.00
C ILE A 16 -0.28 10.35 -35.13
N GLY A 17 -1.26 9.85 -35.89
CA GLY A 17 -2.54 10.51 -36.11
C GLY A 17 -3.43 10.72 -34.87
N VAL A 18 -3.20 9.99 -33.77
CA VAL A 18 -3.95 10.20 -32.50
C VAL A 18 -3.44 11.47 -31.80
N LEU A 19 -2.18 11.84 -31.98
CA LEU A 19 -1.58 13.03 -31.36
C LEU A 19 -1.90 14.32 -32.13
N ASP A 20 -2.12 14.26 -33.43
CA ASP A 20 -2.48 15.40 -34.26
C ASP A 20 -3.83 16.04 -33.89
N GLY A 21 -4.73 15.26 -33.29
CA GLY A 21 -6.05 15.74 -32.79
C GLY A 21 -6.00 16.48 -31.46
N LEU A 22 -4.90 16.36 -30.70
CA LEU A 22 -4.71 16.97 -29.37
C LEU A 22 -3.72 18.14 -29.43
N GLN A 23 -4.06 19.17 -30.16
CA GLN A 23 -3.22 20.38 -30.22
C GLN A 23 -3.41 21.23 -28.95
N LEU A 24 -2.73 20.86 -27.84
CA LEU A 24 -2.54 21.80 -26.74
C LEU A 24 -1.46 22.81 -27.15
N LYS A 25 -1.71 24.11 -26.92
CA LYS A 25 -0.80 25.21 -27.22
C LYS A 25 -0.72 26.18 -26.06
N GLY A 26 0.43 26.86 -25.91
CA GLY A 26 0.64 27.89 -24.90
C GLY A 26 0.45 27.36 -23.47
N ASP A 27 -0.22 28.14 -22.63
CA ASP A 27 -0.38 27.88 -21.19
C ASP A 27 -0.92 26.48 -20.85
N SER A 28 -1.78 25.90 -21.70
CA SER A 28 -2.34 24.55 -21.46
C SER A 28 -1.31 23.45 -21.68
N LEU A 29 -0.39 23.60 -22.64
CA LEU A 29 0.71 22.67 -22.84
C LEU A 29 1.73 22.76 -21.70
N ASP A 30 2.07 23.97 -21.27
CA ASP A 30 2.97 24.18 -20.14
C ASP A 30 2.41 23.59 -18.82
N GLN A 31 1.09 23.65 -18.62
CA GLN A 31 0.44 23.03 -17.49
C GLN A 31 0.55 21.49 -17.53
N GLU A 32 0.34 20.86 -18.70
CA GLU A 32 0.51 19.42 -18.87
C GLU A 32 1.97 18.99 -18.66
N ILE A 33 2.93 19.73 -19.23
CA ILE A 33 4.36 19.46 -19.01
C ILE A 33 4.66 19.50 -17.51
N ARG A 34 4.29 20.56 -16.81
CA ARG A 34 4.49 20.67 -15.36
C ARG A 34 3.80 19.56 -14.60
N PHE A 35 2.58 19.20 -14.98
CA PHE A 35 1.84 18.11 -14.33
C PHE A 35 2.61 16.78 -14.40
N TRP A 36 3.11 16.41 -15.57
CA TRP A 36 3.78 15.12 -15.77
C TRP A 36 5.27 15.09 -15.40
N THR A 37 5.93 16.26 -15.28
CA THR A 37 7.38 16.36 -15.00
C THR A 37 7.72 16.93 -13.63
N ALA A 38 6.73 17.35 -12.83
CA ALA A 38 6.95 18.03 -11.55
C ALA A 38 7.65 17.20 -10.47
N ALA A 39 7.69 15.86 -10.64
CA ALA A 39 8.30 14.93 -9.70
C ALA A 39 8.82 13.69 -10.44
N TYR A 40 9.28 12.71 -9.69
CA TYR A 40 9.67 11.40 -10.25
C TYR A 40 8.53 10.72 -11.00
N PRO A 41 8.79 9.86 -12.01
CA PRO A 41 7.76 9.35 -12.94
C PRO A 41 6.58 8.65 -12.27
N SER A 42 6.81 7.92 -11.16
CA SER A 42 5.76 7.18 -10.45
C SER A 42 4.80 8.06 -9.64
N TYR A 43 5.18 9.31 -9.31
CA TYR A 43 4.41 10.18 -8.41
C TYR A 43 2.98 10.45 -8.90
N ARG A 44 2.83 10.86 -10.17
CA ARG A 44 1.50 11.16 -10.72
C ARG A 44 0.64 9.91 -10.86
N TRP A 45 1.23 8.78 -11.21
CA TRP A 45 0.49 7.52 -11.31
C TRP A 45 0.06 6.99 -9.94
N HIS A 46 0.83 7.26 -8.87
CA HIS A 46 0.39 7.03 -7.49
C HIS A 46 -0.87 7.87 -7.19
N GLN A 47 -0.84 9.17 -7.45
CA GLN A 47 -1.99 10.06 -7.22
C GLN A 47 -3.22 9.65 -8.05
N ILE A 48 -3.04 9.26 -9.31
CA ILE A 48 -4.11 8.75 -10.18
C ILE A 48 -4.73 7.48 -9.61
N MET A 49 -3.93 6.55 -9.07
CA MET A 49 -4.43 5.35 -8.38
C MET A 49 -5.27 5.73 -7.14
N MET A 50 -4.82 6.72 -6.36
CA MET A 50 -5.56 7.20 -5.19
C MET A 50 -6.90 7.83 -5.62
N GLU A 51 -6.89 8.67 -6.65
CA GLU A 51 -8.10 9.29 -7.20
C GLU A 51 -9.08 8.26 -7.77
N ALA A 52 -8.59 7.29 -8.53
CA ALA A 52 -9.39 6.17 -9.04
C ALA A 52 -10.03 5.37 -7.90
N SER A 53 -9.26 5.14 -6.82
CA SER A 53 -9.74 4.43 -5.63
C SER A 53 -10.84 5.20 -4.88
N GLN A 54 -10.79 6.53 -4.87
CA GLN A 54 -11.82 7.38 -4.24
C GLN A 54 -13.12 7.40 -5.05
N LYS A 55 -13.01 7.40 -6.37
CA LYS A 55 -14.17 7.37 -7.30
C LYS A 55 -14.86 6.00 -7.32
N HIS A 56 -14.16 4.94 -6.94
CA HIS A 56 -14.68 3.58 -6.97
C HIS A 56 -15.65 3.31 -5.81
N LYS A 57 -16.86 2.86 -6.13
CA LYS A 57 -17.92 2.55 -5.15
C LYS A 57 -17.85 1.13 -4.56
N GLY A 58 -16.92 0.31 -5.00
CA GLY A 58 -16.76 -1.09 -4.59
C GLY A 58 -15.82 -1.29 -3.40
N HIS A 59 -15.61 -2.55 -3.02
CA HIS A 59 -14.64 -2.91 -1.98
C HIS A 59 -13.22 -2.52 -2.40
N LYS A 60 -12.52 -1.81 -1.52
CA LYS A 60 -11.12 -1.42 -1.74
C LYS A 60 -10.23 -2.65 -1.57
N ASN A 61 -9.62 -3.12 -2.65
CA ASN A 61 -8.60 -4.16 -2.57
C ASN A 61 -7.28 -3.55 -2.05
N GLY A 62 -6.86 -3.92 -0.84
CA GLY A 62 -5.67 -3.37 -0.19
C GLY A 62 -4.34 -3.67 -0.89
N GLY A 63 -4.32 -4.62 -1.83
CA GLY A 63 -3.13 -4.98 -2.59
C GLY A 63 -2.81 -4.10 -3.79
N ARG A 64 -3.74 -3.24 -4.22
CA ARG A 64 -3.60 -2.45 -5.47
C ARG A 64 -2.34 -1.59 -5.51
N MET A 65 -2.03 -0.91 -4.39
CA MET A 65 -0.86 -0.05 -4.30
C MET A 65 0.44 -0.85 -4.39
N ALA A 66 0.51 -2.00 -3.73
CA ALA A 66 1.68 -2.87 -3.83
C ALA A 66 1.90 -3.35 -5.26
N ILE A 67 0.86 -3.84 -5.93
CA ILE A 67 0.92 -4.27 -7.33
C ILE A 67 1.32 -3.13 -8.25
N LEU A 68 0.77 -1.92 -8.06
CA LEU A 68 1.16 -0.75 -8.85
C LEU A 68 2.65 -0.43 -8.70
N HIS A 69 3.14 -0.29 -7.46
CA HIS A 69 4.52 0.13 -7.23
C HIS A 69 5.55 -0.93 -7.60
N LEU A 70 5.21 -2.21 -7.45
CA LEU A 70 6.03 -3.31 -7.98
C LEU A 70 6.09 -3.28 -9.51
N ALA A 71 4.96 -3.06 -10.19
CA ALA A 71 4.93 -2.95 -11.64
C ALA A 71 5.72 -1.73 -12.15
N ILE A 72 5.65 -0.61 -11.45
CA ILE A 72 6.43 0.60 -11.76
C ILE A 72 7.93 0.31 -11.61
N TYR A 73 8.34 -0.27 -10.48
CA TYR A 73 9.75 -0.58 -10.23
C TYR A 73 10.32 -1.55 -11.29
N ASP A 74 9.62 -2.65 -11.54
CA ASP A 74 10.07 -3.65 -12.51
C ASP A 74 10.07 -3.11 -13.96
N ALA A 75 9.12 -2.21 -14.30
CA ALA A 75 9.11 -1.54 -15.60
C ALA A 75 10.33 -0.62 -15.77
N LEU A 76 10.66 0.16 -14.73
CA LEU A 76 11.87 1.00 -14.72
C LEU A 76 13.14 0.16 -14.82
N ALA A 77 13.26 -0.88 -14.01
CA ALA A 77 14.43 -1.76 -14.00
C ALA A 77 14.65 -2.50 -15.33
N SER A 78 13.57 -2.79 -16.06
CA SER A 78 13.61 -3.46 -17.38
C SER A 78 13.82 -2.49 -18.56
N CYS A 79 13.81 -1.16 -18.32
CA CYS A 79 13.76 -0.14 -19.37
C CYS A 79 15.12 0.57 -19.58
N GLU A 80 16.23 -0.17 -19.45
CA GLU A 80 17.57 0.38 -19.65
C GLU A 80 17.75 0.95 -21.08
N GLY A 81 18.17 2.21 -21.21
CA GLY A 81 18.42 2.85 -22.50
C GLY A 81 17.18 3.22 -23.34
N ASN A 82 15.96 3.12 -22.76
CA ASN A 82 14.71 3.52 -23.41
C ASN A 82 13.94 4.50 -22.53
N ASP A 83 12.81 5.03 -23.04
CA ASP A 83 11.99 5.97 -22.27
C ASP A 83 11.33 5.34 -21.05
N GLN A 84 11.94 5.52 -19.90
CA GLN A 84 11.45 5.05 -18.60
C GLN A 84 10.08 5.64 -18.23
N ARG A 85 9.81 6.89 -18.60
CA ARG A 85 8.51 7.54 -18.31
C ARG A 85 7.39 6.84 -19.04
N SER A 86 7.60 6.44 -20.31
CA SER A 86 6.64 5.67 -21.09
C SER A 86 6.43 4.26 -20.55
N ALA A 87 7.49 3.62 -20.02
CA ALA A 87 7.36 2.32 -19.36
C ALA A 87 6.51 2.41 -18.08
N VAL A 88 6.79 3.38 -17.22
CA VAL A 88 6.00 3.65 -16.01
C VAL A 88 4.55 3.97 -16.34
N ALA A 89 4.31 4.85 -17.32
CA ALA A 89 2.96 5.22 -17.73
C ALA A 89 2.16 4.03 -18.24
N ALA A 90 2.75 3.21 -19.11
CA ALA A 90 2.09 2.04 -19.65
C ALA A 90 1.81 0.97 -18.59
N ALA A 91 2.76 0.71 -17.70
CA ALA A 91 2.57 -0.22 -16.59
C ALA A 91 1.46 0.27 -15.65
N SER A 92 1.52 1.52 -15.22
CA SER A 92 0.55 2.11 -14.30
C SER A 92 -0.85 2.15 -14.88
N HIS A 93 -1.00 2.63 -16.12
CA HIS A 93 -2.27 2.67 -16.82
C HIS A 93 -2.93 1.28 -16.86
N GLN A 94 -2.19 0.24 -17.27
CA GLN A 94 -2.70 -1.12 -17.35
C GLN A 94 -3.11 -1.70 -15.99
N ILE A 95 -2.35 -1.42 -14.93
CA ILE A 95 -2.67 -1.87 -13.57
C ILE A 95 -3.89 -1.14 -13.03
N ILE A 96 -3.96 0.19 -13.20
CA ILE A 96 -5.09 0.98 -12.70
C ILE A 96 -6.37 0.60 -13.46
N SER A 97 -6.31 0.46 -14.78
CA SER A 97 -7.43 0.01 -15.60
C SER A 97 -7.93 -1.40 -15.25
N TYR A 98 -7.03 -2.30 -14.85
CA TYR A 98 -7.42 -3.63 -14.37
C TYR A 98 -8.26 -3.56 -13.08
N TYR A 99 -7.91 -2.67 -12.15
CA TYR A 99 -8.66 -2.51 -10.91
C TYR A 99 -9.90 -1.63 -11.02
N PHE A 100 -9.96 -0.75 -12.03
CA PHE A 100 -11.03 0.23 -12.22
C PHE A 100 -11.47 0.29 -13.69
N PRO A 101 -11.98 -0.81 -14.25
CA PRO A 101 -12.37 -0.87 -15.65
C PRO A 101 -13.48 0.14 -16.02
N GLU A 102 -14.30 0.54 -15.05
CA GLU A 102 -15.34 1.56 -15.24
C GLU A 102 -14.78 2.97 -15.49
N GLN A 103 -13.49 3.19 -15.21
CA GLN A 103 -12.79 4.47 -15.40
C GLN A 103 -11.88 4.48 -16.64
N GLN A 104 -11.96 3.44 -17.50
CA GLN A 104 -11.05 3.24 -18.63
C GLN A 104 -10.91 4.48 -19.51
N GLY A 105 -12.03 5.12 -19.93
CA GLY A 105 -11.99 6.29 -20.81
C GLY A 105 -11.25 7.50 -20.21
N TRP A 106 -11.37 7.70 -18.88
CA TRP A 106 -10.60 8.72 -18.18
C TRP A 106 -9.11 8.38 -18.14
N LEU A 107 -8.77 7.13 -17.84
CA LEU A 107 -7.39 6.65 -17.79
C LEU A 107 -6.72 6.70 -19.17
N ASP A 108 -7.43 6.35 -20.23
CA ASP A 108 -6.94 6.45 -21.60
C ASP A 108 -6.61 7.91 -21.97
N SER A 109 -7.47 8.85 -21.58
CA SER A 109 -7.23 10.28 -21.82
C SER A 109 -5.98 10.79 -21.09
N LEU A 110 -5.71 10.30 -19.88
CA LEU A 110 -4.49 10.63 -19.13
C LEU A 110 -3.24 10.05 -19.79
N LEU A 111 -3.30 8.79 -20.27
CA LEU A 111 -2.18 8.18 -20.97
C LEU A 111 -1.83 8.92 -22.26
N VAL A 112 -2.85 9.34 -23.04
CA VAL A 112 -2.64 10.11 -24.28
C VAL A 112 -1.99 11.46 -23.97
N ARG A 113 -2.44 12.17 -22.93
CA ARG A 113 -1.83 13.45 -22.51
C ARG A 113 -0.40 13.27 -22.03
N HIS A 114 -0.10 12.21 -21.27
CA HIS A 114 1.27 11.88 -20.91
C HIS A 114 2.16 11.64 -22.14
N GLN A 115 1.69 10.84 -23.12
CA GLN A 115 2.42 10.58 -24.35
C GLN A 115 2.68 11.86 -25.16
N MET A 116 1.70 12.75 -25.25
CA MET A 116 1.88 14.04 -25.91
C MET A 116 3.00 14.85 -25.27
N VAL A 117 3.10 14.89 -23.93
CA VAL A 117 4.20 15.56 -23.23
C VAL A 117 5.54 14.91 -23.58
N GLN A 118 5.64 13.58 -23.61
CA GLN A 118 6.89 12.90 -23.98
C GLN A 118 7.37 13.28 -25.40
N PHE A 119 6.44 13.38 -26.36
CA PHE A 119 6.76 13.86 -27.70
C PHE A 119 7.21 15.32 -27.73
N THR A 120 6.55 16.17 -26.94
CA THR A 120 6.87 17.61 -26.91
C THR A 120 8.26 17.85 -26.32
N LEU A 121 8.64 17.06 -25.30
CA LEU A 121 9.96 17.16 -24.67
C LEU A 121 11.08 16.70 -25.62
N ASN A 122 10.77 15.79 -26.54
CA ASN A 122 11.71 15.25 -27.56
C ASN A 122 13.05 14.76 -26.98
N GLU A 123 12.98 14.14 -25.77
CA GLU A 123 14.14 13.60 -25.06
C GLU A 123 14.56 12.22 -25.60
N TYR A 124 13.66 11.52 -26.30
CA TYR A 124 13.83 10.16 -26.81
C TYR A 124 13.35 10.03 -28.23
N GLU A 125 14.01 9.15 -28.99
CA GLU A 125 13.55 8.77 -30.32
C GLU A 125 12.20 8.03 -30.24
N PRO A 126 11.32 8.14 -31.26
CA PRO A 126 10.01 7.48 -31.25
C PRO A 126 10.08 5.97 -30.98
N ILE A 127 11.12 5.30 -31.42
CA ILE A 127 11.32 3.87 -31.20
C ILE A 127 11.61 3.55 -29.73
N GLU A 128 12.33 4.41 -29.02
CA GLU A 128 12.66 4.26 -27.59
C GLU A 128 11.41 4.45 -26.73
N ILE A 129 10.56 5.43 -27.08
CA ILE A 129 9.25 5.66 -26.45
C ILE A 129 8.37 4.41 -26.62
N GLN A 130 8.26 3.84 -27.84
CA GLN A 130 7.43 2.67 -28.08
C GLN A 130 7.97 1.42 -27.38
N ARG A 131 9.29 1.26 -27.31
CA ARG A 131 9.92 0.15 -26.60
C ARG A 131 9.67 0.25 -25.10
N GLY A 132 9.85 1.44 -24.49
CA GLY A 132 9.50 1.69 -23.11
C GLY A 132 8.03 1.32 -22.82
N LYS A 133 7.11 1.77 -23.67
CA LYS A 133 5.69 1.44 -23.57
C LYS A 133 5.42 -0.07 -23.67
N ALA A 134 6.09 -0.78 -24.55
CA ALA A 134 5.94 -2.24 -24.72
C ALA A 134 6.44 -2.98 -23.46
N ILE A 135 7.58 -2.58 -22.88
CA ILE A 135 8.11 -3.11 -21.65
C ILE A 135 7.10 -2.92 -20.50
N GLY A 136 6.58 -1.70 -20.32
CA GLY A 136 5.58 -1.42 -19.29
C GLY A 136 4.31 -2.27 -19.43
N LYS A 137 3.79 -2.45 -20.64
CA LYS A 137 2.64 -3.34 -20.92
C LYS A 137 2.95 -4.81 -20.56
N ALA A 138 4.13 -5.30 -20.91
CA ALA A 138 4.55 -6.67 -20.64
C ALA A 138 4.68 -6.95 -19.13
N ILE A 139 5.32 -6.03 -18.38
CA ILE A 139 5.41 -6.10 -16.93
C ILE A 139 4.02 -6.07 -16.29
N ALA A 140 3.16 -5.12 -16.68
CA ALA A 140 1.79 -5.05 -16.17
C ALA A 140 0.99 -6.33 -16.41
N THR A 141 1.21 -7.01 -17.53
CA THR A 141 0.56 -8.28 -17.83
C THR A 141 0.95 -9.37 -16.82
N LYS A 142 2.23 -9.44 -16.41
CA LYS A 142 2.68 -10.37 -15.38
C LYS A 142 2.01 -10.08 -14.03
N TYR A 143 1.94 -8.81 -13.63
CA TYR A 143 1.29 -8.41 -12.39
C TYR A 143 -0.23 -8.57 -12.42
N LYS A 144 -0.89 -8.33 -13.55
CA LYS A 144 -2.33 -8.65 -13.71
C LYS A 144 -2.60 -10.15 -13.56
N ASN A 145 -1.73 -11.00 -14.08
CA ASN A 145 -1.87 -12.45 -13.94
C ASN A 145 -1.65 -12.88 -12.48
N TYR A 146 -0.66 -12.33 -11.78
CA TYR A 146 -0.52 -12.52 -10.33
C TYR A 146 -1.76 -12.05 -9.57
N ALA A 147 -2.28 -10.86 -9.85
CA ALA A 147 -3.46 -10.31 -9.19
C ALA A 147 -4.73 -11.16 -9.35
N LYS A 148 -4.84 -11.93 -10.46
CA LYS A 148 -5.96 -12.87 -10.66
C LYS A 148 -5.88 -14.12 -9.79
N THR A 149 -4.71 -14.46 -9.28
CA THR A 149 -4.45 -15.71 -8.54
C THR A 149 -4.07 -15.48 -7.08
N ASN A 150 -3.93 -14.24 -6.65
CA ASN A 150 -3.48 -13.89 -5.30
C ASN A 150 -4.57 -13.94 -4.21
N ASN A 151 -5.73 -14.50 -4.52
CA ASN A 151 -6.87 -14.69 -3.61
C ASN A 151 -7.49 -13.40 -3.03
N THR A 152 -7.21 -12.22 -3.60
CA THR A 152 -7.72 -10.96 -3.06
C THR A 152 -9.23 -10.74 -3.29
N ASP A 153 -9.84 -11.50 -4.19
CA ASP A 153 -11.26 -11.54 -4.52
C ASP A 153 -12.00 -12.72 -3.88
N LYS A 154 -11.32 -13.54 -3.05
CA LYS A 154 -11.91 -14.68 -2.36
C LYS A 154 -13.11 -14.25 -1.49
N ILE A 155 -14.23 -14.92 -1.64
CA ILE A 155 -15.42 -14.71 -0.82
C ILE A 155 -15.30 -15.54 0.46
N TRP A 156 -15.65 -14.94 1.60
CA TRP A 156 -15.67 -15.62 2.88
C TRP A 156 -16.99 -16.40 3.07
N ASP A 157 -16.86 -17.66 3.41
CA ASP A 157 -17.95 -18.60 3.67
C ASP A 157 -17.94 -19.14 5.11
N GLY A 158 -17.09 -18.58 5.97
CA GLY A 158 -16.94 -19.00 7.35
C GLY A 158 -18.06 -18.50 8.28
N LYS A 159 -17.89 -18.80 9.56
CA LYS A 159 -18.81 -18.38 10.62
C LYS A 159 -18.04 -17.64 11.71
N VAL A 160 -18.67 -16.62 12.29
CA VAL A 160 -18.20 -15.97 13.50
C VAL A 160 -18.34 -16.94 14.67
N PRO A 161 -17.32 -17.10 15.53
CA PRO A 161 -17.41 -17.95 16.70
C PRO A 161 -18.56 -17.54 17.63
N ASN A 162 -19.24 -18.53 18.21
CA ASN A 162 -20.24 -18.31 19.23
C ASN A 162 -19.64 -18.60 20.62
N ASP A 163 -18.66 -17.78 21.03
CA ASP A 163 -17.95 -17.88 22.30
C ASP A 163 -17.84 -16.48 22.90
N PRO A 164 -18.37 -16.24 24.11
CA PRO A 164 -18.35 -14.91 24.72
C PRO A 164 -16.95 -14.41 25.10
N SER A 165 -15.94 -15.29 25.14
CA SER A 165 -14.53 -14.91 25.37
C SER A 165 -13.83 -14.45 24.09
N LEU A 166 -14.46 -14.62 22.93
CA LEU A 166 -13.93 -14.26 21.63
C LEU A 166 -14.67 -13.05 21.05
N TRP A 167 -14.05 -12.44 20.07
CA TRP A 167 -14.69 -11.38 19.31
C TRP A 167 -15.98 -11.89 18.64
N SER A 168 -17.05 -11.16 18.85
CA SER A 168 -18.33 -11.35 18.19
C SER A 168 -18.75 -10.06 17.49
N GLY A 169 -19.20 -10.16 16.27
CA GLY A 169 -19.64 -9.00 15.48
C GLY A 169 -20.79 -9.36 14.57
N THR A 170 -20.99 -8.57 13.53
CA THR A 170 -21.99 -8.89 12.52
C THR A 170 -21.60 -10.18 11.78
N PRO A 171 -22.56 -10.90 11.16
CA PRO A 171 -22.26 -12.13 10.41
C PRO A 171 -21.24 -11.98 9.31
N TYR A 172 -21.00 -10.74 8.85
CA TYR A 172 -20.04 -10.40 7.78
C TYR A 172 -18.92 -9.50 8.33
N PRO A 173 -17.93 -10.07 9.03
CA PRO A 173 -16.79 -9.31 9.51
C PRO A 173 -15.96 -8.76 8.33
N TYR A 174 -15.25 -7.63 8.57
CA TYR A 174 -14.44 -7.02 7.52
C TYR A 174 -13.14 -7.82 7.27
N GLY A 175 -12.95 -8.23 6.02
CA GLY A 175 -11.69 -8.74 5.48
C GLY A 175 -11.21 -10.10 5.99
N PRO A 176 -12.08 -11.07 6.36
CA PRO A 176 -11.64 -12.36 6.91
C PRO A 176 -10.80 -13.19 5.93
N THR A 177 -10.89 -12.91 4.64
CA THR A 177 -10.10 -13.58 3.59
C THR A 177 -8.72 -13.00 3.37
N LYS A 178 -8.38 -11.85 4.00
CA LYS A 178 -7.04 -11.26 3.82
C LYS A 178 -5.90 -12.16 4.32
N LYS A 179 -6.16 -13.03 5.28
CA LYS A 179 -5.23 -14.08 5.72
C LYS A 179 -4.92 -15.14 4.66
N ASP A 180 -5.78 -15.23 3.65
CA ASP A 180 -5.68 -16.20 2.56
C ASP A 180 -5.06 -15.58 1.30
N TRP A 181 -4.77 -14.27 1.31
CA TRP A 181 -4.09 -13.61 0.21
C TRP A 181 -2.68 -14.17 0.04
N GLU A 182 -2.24 -14.29 -1.20
CA GLU A 182 -0.87 -14.70 -1.50
C GLU A 182 0.10 -13.59 -1.10
N PRO A 183 1.06 -13.81 -0.19
CA PRO A 183 2.03 -12.80 0.20
C PRO A 183 3.01 -12.49 -0.94
N LEU A 184 3.63 -11.30 -0.89
CA LEU A 184 4.63 -10.89 -1.85
C LEU A 184 6.04 -11.41 -1.50
N THR A 185 6.37 -11.43 -0.21
CA THR A 185 7.70 -11.83 0.27
C THR A 185 7.62 -12.91 1.35
N LEU A 186 6.56 -12.95 2.15
CA LEU A 186 6.42 -13.98 3.18
C LEU A 186 6.22 -15.36 2.55
N THR A 187 6.74 -16.39 3.18
CA THR A 187 6.50 -17.78 2.77
C THR A 187 5.07 -18.23 3.03
N SER A 188 4.37 -17.58 3.95
CA SER A 188 2.94 -17.76 4.23
C SER A 188 2.44 -16.66 5.18
N ALA A 189 1.12 -16.46 5.25
CA ALA A 189 0.49 -15.58 6.23
C ALA A 189 0.88 -15.88 7.69
N LYS A 190 1.29 -17.12 7.97
CA LYS A 190 1.63 -17.63 9.32
C LYS A 190 3.07 -17.35 9.74
N GLN A 191 3.94 -16.89 8.84
CA GLN A 191 5.39 -16.80 9.07
C GLN A 191 5.74 -16.04 10.35
N PHE A 192 5.05 -14.94 10.63
CA PHE A 192 5.25 -14.12 11.83
C PHE A 192 4.01 -14.09 12.73
N ARG A 193 3.19 -15.15 12.70
CA ARG A 193 2.04 -15.25 13.58
C ARG A 193 2.50 -15.16 15.04
N PRO A 194 1.96 -14.21 15.84
CA PRO A 194 2.30 -14.14 17.25
C PRO A 194 1.73 -15.33 18.02
N GLY A 195 2.19 -15.51 19.25
CA GLY A 195 1.53 -16.41 20.20
C GLY A 195 0.07 -16.02 20.45
N PRO A 196 -0.72 -16.87 21.14
CA PRO A 196 -2.11 -16.55 21.46
C PRO A 196 -2.20 -15.31 22.37
N PRO A 197 -3.32 -14.58 22.31
CA PRO A 197 -3.55 -13.45 23.22
C PRO A 197 -3.70 -13.93 24.68
N PRO A 198 -3.61 -13.02 25.66
CA PRO A 198 -3.92 -13.32 27.06
C PRO A 198 -5.31 -13.94 27.17
N LYS A 199 -5.49 -14.85 28.14
CA LYS A 199 -6.81 -15.38 28.47
C LYS A 199 -7.61 -14.42 29.35
N ASP A 200 -6.91 -13.62 30.14
CA ASP A 200 -7.48 -12.58 30.99
C ASP A 200 -6.99 -11.21 30.52
N TRP A 201 -7.90 -10.31 30.29
CA TRP A 201 -7.66 -8.94 29.83
C TRP A 201 -7.89 -7.89 30.96
N SER A 202 -7.98 -8.33 32.21
CA SER A 202 -8.32 -7.46 33.33
C SER A 202 -7.31 -6.34 33.54
N GLU A 203 -6.00 -6.62 33.43
CA GLU A 203 -4.93 -5.63 33.54
C GLU A 203 -4.97 -4.60 32.40
N ASP A 204 -5.08 -5.07 31.15
CA ASP A 204 -5.22 -4.19 29.97
C ASP A 204 -6.50 -3.32 30.07
N MET A 205 -7.59 -3.89 30.55
CA MET A 205 -8.85 -3.16 30.70
C MET A 205 -8.76 -2.12 31.82
N GLN A 206 -8.08 -2.44 32.94
CA GLN A 206 -7.85 -1.52 34.03
C GLN A 206 -7.02 -0.30 33.54
N GLU A 207 -5.92 -0.52 32.82
CA GLU A 207 -5.10 0.55 32.23
C GLU A 207 -5.93 1.46 31.33
N LEU A 208 -6.75 0.87 30.45
CA LEU A 208 -7.63 1.62 29.57
C LEU A 208 -8.67 2.43 30.32
N ARG A 209 -9.28 1.87 31.37
CA ARG A 209 -10.24 2.59 32.22
C ARG A 209 -9.58 3.73 32.99
N GLU A 210 -8.36 3.57 33.46
CA GLU A 210 -7.61 4.63 34.13
C GLU A 210 -7.34 5.81 33.21
N PHE A 211 -6.93 5.54 31.97
CA PHE A 211 -6.80 6.58 30.95
C PHE A 211 -8.13 7.32 30.74
N TYR A 212 -9.24 6.62 30.62
CA TYR A 212 -10.56 7.19 30.34
C TYR A 212 -11.18 7.96 31.53
N LYS A 213 -10.72 7.73 32.76
CA LYS A 213 -11.15 8.56 33.92
C LYS A 213 -10.71 10.02 33.77
N ALA A 214 -9.56 10.27 33.15
CA ALA A 214 -8.99 11.60 32.97
C ALA A 214 -9.22 12.18 31.56
N ASN A 215 -9.62 11.36 30.59
CA ASN A 215 -9.65 11.74 29.17
C ASN A 215 -10.96 11.29 28.54
N ASN A 216 -11.69 12.22 27.93
CA ASN A 216 -12.91 11.96 27.17
C ASN A 216 -12.77 12.19 25.66
N SER A 217 -11.57 12.56 25.19
CA SER A 217 -11.21 12.76 23.80
C SER A 217 -9.75 12.43 23.59
N SER A 218 -9.34 12.24 22.34
CA SER A 218 -7.94 12.02 21.95
C SER A 218 -7.69 12.52 20.53
N ASP A 219 -6.90 13.58 20.41
CA ASP A 219 -6.54 14.15 19.10
C ASP A 219 -5.72 13.17 18.26
N ILE A 220 -4.81 12.43 18.88
CA ILE A 220 -4.02 11.43 18.15
C ILE A 220 -4.89 10.28 17.65
N ALA A 221 -5.94 9.88 18.37
CA ALA A 221 -6.85 8.86 17.93
C ALA A 221 -7.58 9.28 16.63
N TRP A 222 -8.04 10.52 16.56
CA TRP A 222 -8.70 11.07 15.39
C TRP A 222 -7.73 11.32 14.23
N LYS A 223 -6.53 11.84 14.48
CA LYS A 223 -5.46 12.01 13.50
C LYS A 223 -5.18 10.70 12.77
N TRP A 224 -4.90 9.62 13.50
CA TRP A 224 -4.58 8.32 12.92
C TRP A 224 -5.77 7.56 12.32
N LYS A 225 -7.00 8.00 12.57
CA LYS A 225 -8.20 7.49 11.89
C LYS A 225 -8.36 8.09 10.50
N SER A 226 -8.03 9.35 10.31
CA SER A 226 -8.48 10.17 9.18
C SER A 226 -7.39 10.43 8.15
N GLU A 227 -6.12 10.44 8.54
CA GLU A 227 -5.03 10.90 7.67
C GLU A 227 -4.18 9.75 7.11
N PRO A 228 -3.77 9.83 5.83
CA PRO A 228 -2.85 8.87 5.20
C PRO A 228 -1.38 9.20 5.55
N ILE A 229 -1.06 9.29 6.84
CA ILE A 229 0.22 9.80 7.38
C ILE A 229 1.43 9.11 6.75
N TRP A 230 1.39 7.79 6.60
CA TRP A 230 2.51 7.03 6.08
C TRP A 230 2.79 7.28 4.60
N ASP A 231 1.75 7.47 3.77
CA ASP A 231 1.91 7.77 2.34
C ASP A 231 2.46 9.17 2.15
N GLN A 232 1.92 10.16 2.86
CA GLN A 232 2.42 11.54 2.85
C GLN A 232 3.88 11.61 3.33
N LEU A 233 4.25 10.80 4.32
CA LEU A 233 5.61 10.73 4.83
C LEU A 233 6.58 10.15 3.80
N LEU A 234 6.20 9.06 3.13
CA LEU A 234 6.99 8.47 2.05
C LEU A 234 7.25 9.50 0.94
N GLU A 235 6.19 10.13 0.42
CA GLU A 235 6.30 11.14 -0.64
C GLU A 235 7.22 12.29 -0.24
N ARG A 236 7.04 12.81 0.99
CA ARG A 236 7.89 13.87 1.52
C ARG A 236 9.34 13.45 1.61
N LYS A 237 9.66 12.25 2.09
CA LYS A 237 11.04 11.78 2.23
C LYS A 237 11.72 11.54 0.88
N ILE A 238 11.00 11.02 -0.11
CA ILE A 238 11.53 10.90 -1.47
C ILE A 238 11.96 12.28 -2.01
N LEU A 239 11.14 13.31 -1.77
CA LEU A 239 11.44 14.68 -2.22
C LEU A 239 12.58 15.34 -1.41
N GLU A 240 12.54 15.20 -0.05
CA GLU A 240 13.56 15.76 0.85
C GLU A 240 14.96 15.21 0.56
N TYR A 241 15.05 13.92 0.25
CA TYR A 241 16.31 13.24 -0.07
C TYR A 241 16.66 13.29 -1.56
N ALA A 242 15.83 13.94 -2.37
CA ALA A 242 16.01 14.11 -3.81
C ALA A 242 16.32 12.77 -4.53
N LEU A 243 15.62 11.70 -4.17
CA LEU A 243 15.83 10.39 -4.78
C LEU A 243 15.57 10.43 -6.28
N ASP A 244 16.40 9.74 -7.05
CA ASP A 244 16.15 9.57 -8.48
C ASP A 244 14.93 8.70 -8.76
N ALA A 245 14.55 8.56 -10.04
CA ALA A 245 13.38 7.81 -10.46
C ALA A 245 13.44 6.33 -10.05
N GLY A 246 14.61 5.71 -10.16
CA GLY A 246 14.84 4.31 -9.81
C GLY A 246 14.83 4.08 -8.30
N GLU A 247 15.48 4.95 -7.55
CA GLU A 247 15.50 4.94 -6.08
C GLU A 247 14.09 5.17 -5.51
N ALA A 248 13.38 6.18 -6.01
CA ALA A 248 12.01 6.48 -5.59
C ALA A 248 11.06 5.31 -5.86
N ALA A 249 11.18 4.66 -7.02
CA ALA A 249 10.37 3.50 -7.36
C ALA A 249 10.72 2.28 -6.47
N TYR A 250 12.01 2.05 -6.19
CA TYR A 250 12.48 0.97 -5.31
C TYR A 250 11.94 1.12 -3.89
N VAL A 251 12.16 2.28 -3.28
CA VAL A 251 11.67 2.58 -1.93
C VAL A 251 10.15 2.42 -1.85
N SER A 252 9.42 2.95 -2.85
CA SER A 252 7.96 2.81 -2.91
C SER A 252 7.51 1.36 -3.06
N ALA A 253 8.20 0.55 -3.86
CA ALA A 253 7.89 -0.87 -4.02
C ALA A 253 8.07 -1.64 -2.70
N VAL A 254 9.21 -1.47 -2.02
CA VAL A 254 9.48 -2.09 -0.71
C VAL A 254 8.46 -1.65 0.34
N PHE A 255 8.16 -0.36 0.40
CA PHE A 255 7.18 0.20 1.34
C PHE A 255 5.79 -0.37 1.16
N HIS A 256 5.28 -0.44 -0.06
CA HIS A 256 3.93 -0.95 -0.32
C HIS A 256 3.86 -2.48 -0.23
N ALA A 257 4.94 -3.20 -0.55
CA ALA A 257 5.06 -4.63 -0.30
C ALA A 257 5.02 -4.93 1.21
N ALA A 258 5.76 -4.17 2.02
CA ALA A 258 5.73 -4.31 3.48
C ALA A 258 4.34 -4.03 4.08
N ARG A 259 3.63 -3.03 3.57
CA ARG A 259 2.24 -2.75 3.95
C ARG A 259 1.31 -3.92 3.64
N TYR A 260 1.45 -4.49 2.46
CA TYR A 260 0.63 -5.61 2.00
C TYR A 260 0.86 -6.85 2.87
N ASP A 261 2.12 -7.26 3.03
CA ASP A 261 2.49 -8.43 3.81
C ASP A 261 2.19 -8.26 5.30
N ALA A 262 2.40 -7.07 5.87
CA ALA A 262 2.01 -6.76 7.25
C ALA A 262 0.48 -6.83 7.44
N THR A 263 -0.30 -6.44 6.43
CA THR A 263 -1.75 -6.61 6.46
C THR A 263 -2.12 -8.09 6.51
N ILE A 264 -1.52 -8.94 5.68
CA ILE A 264 -1.76 -10.38 5.66
C ILE A 264 -1.42 -11.00 7.02
N ALA A 265 -0.23 -10.70 7.55
CA ALA A 265 0.23 -11.22 8.85
C ALA A 265 -0.70 -10.80 10.02
N ALA A 266 -1.14 -9.54 10.03
CA ALA A 266 -2.09 -9.06 11.04
C ALA A 266 -3.44 -9.78 10.94
N TRP A 267 -3.98 -9.95 9.72
CA TRP A 267 -5.27 -10.62 9.50
C TRP A 267 -5.21 -12.12 9.76
N ASP A 268 -4.06 -12.76 9.55
CA ASP A 268 -3.83 -14.13 9.96
C ASP A 268 -4.00 -14.28 11.49
N GLY A 269 -3.32 -13.46 12.27
CA GLY A 269 -3.47 -13.46 13.73
C GLY A 269 -4.90 -13.17 14.19
N LYS A 270 -5.54 -12.15 13.58
CA LYS A 270 -6.93 -11.76 13.91
C LYS A 270 -7.91 -12.91 13.76
N TYR A 271 -7.92 -13.57 12.63
CA TYR A 271 -8.86 -14.64 12.32
C TYR A 271 -8.39 -16.03 12.76
N GLN A 272 -7.16 -16.16 13.28
CA GLN A 272 -6.69 -17.32 14.02
C GLN A 272 -7.24 -17.31 15.45
N TYR A 273 -7.16 -16.14 16.12
CA TYR A 273 -7.41 -16.04 17.56
C TYR A 273 -8.75 -15.41 17.91
N TRP A 274 -9.39 -14.70 16.99
CA TRP A 274 -10.67 -14.01 17.23
C TRP A 274 -10.64 -13.12 18.49
N GLY A 275 -9.53 -12.40 18.71
CA GLY A 275 -9.30 -11.61 19.93
C GLY A 275 -10.43 -10.62 20.21
N ILE A 276 -10.95 -10.66 21.45
CA ILE A 276 -12.04 -9.79 21.93
C ILE A 276 -11.63 -8.31 21.90
N ARG A 277 -12.61 -7.42 21.81
CA ARG A 277 -12.38 -5.96 21.85
C ARG A 277 -12.70 -5.40 23.25
N PRO A 278 -12.11 -4.24 23.65
CA PRO A 278 -12.38 -3.65 24.96
C PRO A 278 -13.87 -3.48 25.30
N PHE A 279 -14.69 -2.95 24.39
CA PHE A 279 -16.13 -2.76 24.58
C PHE A 279 -16.92 -4.08 24.67
N GLN A 280 -16.38 -5.18 24.18
CA GLN A 280 -17.00 -6.50 24.30
C GLN A 280 -16.61 -7.22 25.59
N TYR A 281 -15.36 -7.01 26.03
CA TYR A 281 -14.86 -7.52 27.31
C TYR A 281 -15.57 -6.82 28.48
N ASP A 282 -15.75 -5.52 28.36
CA ASP A 282 -16.47 -4.69 29.32
C ASP A 282 -17.57 -3.89 28.63
N THR A 283 -18.80 -4.38 28.70
CA THR A 283 -19.97 -3.81 28.03
C THR A 283 -20.38 -2.43 28.54
N SER A 284 -19.84 -2.00 29.70
CA SER A 284 -20.03 -0.64 30.22
C SER A 284 -19.02 0.38 29.68
N PHE A 285 -17.99 -0.09 28.98
CA PHE A 285 -16.95 0.76 28.38
C PHE A 285 -17.39 1.30 27.02
N GLN A 286 -17.23 2.63 26.85
CA GLN A 286 -17.54 3.32 25.60
C GLN A 286 -16.26 3.85 24.97
N PRO A 287 -15.80 3.32 23.82
CA PRO A 287 -14.61 3.82 23.15
C PRO A 287 -14.84 5.19 22.51
N ILE A 288 -13.77 6.02 22.43
CA ILE A 288 -13.78 7.32 21.72
C ILE A 288 -13.99 7.13 20.22
N LEU A 289 -13.37 6.10 19.65
CA LEU A 289 -13.53 5.76 18.24
C LEU A 289 -14.54 4.63 18.07
N GLU A 290 -15.27 4.67 16.94
CA GLU A 290 -16.07 3.53 16.52
C GLU A 290 -15.18 2.29 16.32
N THR A 291 -15.54 1.19 16.98
CA THR A 291 -14.77 -0.06 16.88
C THR A 291 -15.04 -0.74 15.55
N PRO A 292 -13.98 -1.04 14.77
CA PRO A 292 -14.14 -1.72 13.50
C PRO A 292 -14.70 -3.15 13.65
N ASN A 293 -15.49 -3.57 12.66
CA ASN A 293 -16.13 -4.89 12.63
C ASN A 293 -15.16 -6.03 12.26
N PHE A 294 -14.14 -6.26 13.09
CA PHE A 294 -13.20 -7.37 13.00
C PHE A 294 -12.45 -7.56 14.33
N PRO A 295 -11.85 -8.77 14.57
CA PRO A 295 -11.15 -9.10 15.82
C PRO A 295 -10.06 -8.11 16.24
N GLY A 296 -9.82 -7.99 17.55
CA GLY A 296 -8.83 -7.08 18.13
C GLY A 296 -7.39 -7.49 17.84
N TYR A 297 -6.99 -8.63 18.32
CA TYR A 297 -5.60 -9.10 18.40
C TYR A 297 -5.09 -9.78 17.13
N PRO A 298 -3.84 -9.45 16.66
CA PRO A 298 -3.06 -8.27 17.00
C PRO A 298 -3.62 -6.99 16.34
N ALA A 299 -3.18 -5.79 16.79
CA ALA A 299 -3.67 -4.53 16.24
C ALA A 299 -3.16 -4.29 14.81
N GLY A 300 -4.09 -4.22 13.84
CA GLY A 300 -3.73 -4.14 12.40
C GLY A 300 -3.03 -2.83 12.01
N HIS A 301 -3.53 -1.66 12.48
CA HIS A 301 -2.88 -0.38 12.24
C HIS A 301 -1.43 -0.37 12.74
N THR A 302 -1.23 -0.90 13.95
CA THR A 302 0.06 -0.95 14.61
C THR A 302 1.03 -1.93 13.92
N THR A 303 0.53 -3.05 13.42
CA THR A 303 1.34 -4.00 12.63
C THR A 303 1.83 -3.33 11.34
N VAL A 304 0.96 -2.65 10.63
CA VAL A 304 1.34 -1.90 9.43
C VAL A 304 2.32 -0.77 9.78
N ALA A 305 2.06 0.00 10.85
CA ALA A 305 2.93 1.09 11.29
C ALA A 305 4.35 0.59 11.62
N GLY A 306 4.47 -0.53 12.33
CA GLY A 306 5.77 -1.15 12.65
C GLY A 306 6.55 -1.55 11.39
N ALA A 307 5.88 -2.14 10.40
CA ALA A 307 6.51 -2.54 9.15
C ALA A 307 6.99 -1.33 8.33
N LEU A 308 6.13 -0.31 8.21
CA LEU A 308 6.47 0.90 7.44
C LEU A 308 7.55 1.75 8.11
N ALA A 309 7.51 1.89 9.44
CA ALA A 309 8.57 2.56 10.18
C ALA A 309 9.92 1.85 9.99
N LYS A 310 9.93 0.51 9.99
CA LYS A 310 11.14 -0.28 9.78
C LYS A 310 11.72 -0.06 8.38
N VAL A 311 10.86 -0.07 7.34
CA VAL A 311 11.28 0.20 5.95
C VAL A 311 11.82 1.63 5.81
N LEU A 312 11.09 2.63 6.30
CA LEU A 312 11.54 4.03 6.21
C LEU A 312 12.84 4.26 6.99
N SER A 313 13.01 3.62 8.16
CA SER A 313 14.25 3.73 8.94
C SER A 313 15.45 3.10 8.23
N HIS A 314 15.24 2.11 7.39
CA HIS A 314 16.28 1.51 6.57
C HIS A 314 16.75 2.46 5.47
N PHE A 315 15.82 3.03 4.71
CA PHE A 315 16.14 3.93 3.59
C PHE A 315 16.54 5.35 4.02
N PHE A 316 16.03 5.81 5.16
CA PHE A 316 16.28 7.15 5.69
C PHE A 316 16.79 7.08 7.14
N PRO A 317 18.00 6.54 7.38
CA PRO A 317 18.49 6.22 8.72
C PRO A 317 18.65 7.44 9.63
N HIS A 318 18.89 8.63 9.08
CA HIS A 318 18.96 9.87 9.84
C HIS A 318 17.62 10.22 10.53
N ASP A 319 16.51 9.80 9.95
CA ASP A 319 15.16 10.05 10.44
C ASP A 319 14.56 8.86 11.23
N ALA A 320 15.31 7.78 11.45
CA ALA A 320 14.82 6.52 12.06
C ALA A 320 14.07 6.76 13.37
N LYS A 321 14.59 7.63 14.27
CA LYS A 321 13.93 7.97 15.53
C LYS A 321 12.55 8.61 15.34
N GLN A 322 12.37 9.40 14.28
CA GLN A 322 11.07 9.99 13.94
C GLN A 322 10.08 8.92 13.52
N PHE A 323 10.48 7.97 12.68
CA PHE A 323 9.60 6.90 12.22
C PHE A 323 9.20 5.95 13.35
N GLU A 324 10.14 5.60 14.23
CA GLU A 324 9.84 4.84 15.44
C GLU A 324 8.86 5.56 16.39
N ALA A 325 9.04 6.87 16.57
CA ALA A 325 8.13 7.67 17.37
C ALA A 325 6.72 7.71 16.77
N LEU A 326 6.61 7.85 15.43
CA LEU A 326 5.32 7.82 14.75
C LEU A 326 4.63 6.45 14.84
N ALA A 327 5.38 5.34 14.78
CA ALA A 327 4.81 4.01 14.95
C ALA A 327 4.29 3.82 16.40
N LYS A 328 5.00 4.33 17.39
CA LYS A 328 4.54 4.35 18.80
C LYS A 328 3.32 5.25 18.97
N GLU A 329 3.28 6.44 18.36
CA GLU A 329 2.11 7.32 18.37
C GLU A 329 0.90 6.64 17.71
N CYS A 330 1.09 5.94 16.59
CA CYS A 330 0.03 5.14 15.98
C CYS A 330 -0.50 4.07 16.93
N SER A 331 0.39 3.37 17.63
CA SER A 331 0.05 2.38 18.66
C SER A 331 -0.77 3.01 19.78
N GLU A 332 -0.27 4.11 20.36
CA GLU A 332 -0.94 4.84 21.42
C GLU A 332 -2.31 5.37 20.98
N SER A 333 -2.44 5.82 19.74
CA SER A 333 -3.70 6.30 19.18
C SER A 333 -4.81 5.25 19.18
N ARG A 334 -4.47 3.97 19.00
CA ARG A 334 -5.45 2.85 19.02
C ARG A 334 -5.88 2.50 20.44
N PHE A 335 -4.96 2.59 21.39
CA PHE A 335 -5.25 2.46 22.82
C PHE A 335 -6.15 3.62 23.28
N GLN A 336 -5.73 4.86 23.08
CA GLN A 336 -6.50 6.04 23.46
C GLN A 336 -7.86 6.12 22.78
N GLY A 337 -7.97 5.62 21.54
CA GLY A 337 -9.25 5.48 20.84
C GLY A 337 -10.19 4.42 21.44
N GLY A 338 -9.69 3.58 22.35
CA GLY A 338 -10.46 2.54 23.04
C GLY A 338 -10.81 1.33 22.17
N VAL A 339 -10.17 1.20 21.00
CA VAL A 339 -10.47 0.13 20.04
C VAL A 339 -9.56 -1.08 20.15
N HIS A 340 -8.47 -0.94 20.92
CA HIS A 340 -7.49 -2.00 21.16
C HIS A 340 -6.96 -1.94 22.60
N PHE A 341 -6.64 -3.08 23.16
CA PHE A 341 -5.85 -3.22 24.37
C PHE A 341 -4.38 -2.86 24.15
N ARG A 342 -3.62 -2.58 25.22
CA ARG A 342 -2.17 -2.31 25.14
C ARG A 342 -1.45 -3.49 24.51
N THR A 343 -1.74 -4.69 24.97
CA THR A 343 -1.17 -5.93 24.44
C THR A 343 -1.40 -6.13 22.94
N ASP A 344 -2.60 -5.80 22.40
CA ASP A 344 -2.88 -5.86 20.96
C ASP A 344 -1.88 -5.03 20.16
N ASN A 345 -1.57 -3.83 20.68
CA ASN A 345 -0.73 -2.83 20.04
C ASN A 345 0.76 -3.21 20.10
N GLU A 346 1.25 -3.64 21.25
CA GLU A 346 2.64 -4.05 21.44
C GLU A 346 2.99 -5.25 20.57
N VAL A 347 2.11 -6.25 20.55
CA VAL A 347 2.27 -7.42 19.66
C VAL A 347 2.18 -7.00 18.20
N GLY A 348 1.29 -6.10 17.85
CA GLY A 348 1.20 -5.54 16.52
C GLY A 348 2.50 -4.89 16.05
N LEU A 349 3.12 -4.02 16.87
CA LEU A 349 4.42 -3.40 16.56
C LEU A 349 5.52 -4.44 16.33
N LYS A 350 5.58 -5.46 17.20
CA LYS A 350 6.57 -6.54 17.10
C LYS A 350 6.44 -7.31 15.79
N VAL A 351 5.23 -7.75 15.44
CA VAL A 351 4.95 -8.46 14.19
C VAL A 351 5.29 -7.56 12.99
N GLY A 352 4.87 -6.29 13.03
CA GLY A 352 5.18 -5.33 11.97
C GLY A 352 6.67 -5.15 11.73
N ASN A 353 7.45 -4.96 12.78
CA ASN A 353 8.91 -4.84 12.68
C ASN A 353 9.55 -6.10 12.06
N GLN A 354 9.09 -7.30 12.41
CA GLN A 354 9.57 -8.55 11.81
C GLN A 354 9.26 -8.63 10.33
N VAL A 355 8.02 -8.29 9.93
CA VAL A 355 7.62 -8.25 8.52
C VAL A 355 8.44 -7.23 7.75
N GLY A 356 8.56 -5.98 8.25
CA GLY A 356 9.33 -4.93 7.58
C GLY A 356 10.79 -5.33 7.36
N GLN A 357 11.44 -5.92 8.38
CA GLN A 357 12.81 -6.42 8.26
C GLN A 357 12.94 -7.52 7.20
N HIS A 358 12.00 -8.46 7.18
CA HIS A 358 11.99 -9.56 6.20
C HIS A 358 11.80 -9.05 4.77
N VAL A 359 10.87 -8.12 4.56
CA VAL A 359 10.62 -7.53 3.23
C VAL A 359 11.89 -6.85 2.71
N ILE A 360 12.57 -6.05 3.53
CA ILE A 360 13.85 -5.42 3.17
C ILE A 360 14.85 -6.49 2.70
N GLN A 361 15.08 -7.53 3.51
CA GLN A 361 16.03 -8.60 3.18
C GLN A 361 15.72 -9.29 1.85
N VAL A 362 14.45 -9.64 1.61
CA VAL A 362 14.04 -10.30 0.36
C VAL A 362 14.29 -9.39 -0.86
N PHE A 363 14.04 -8.08 -0.74
CA PHE A 363 14.29 -7.14 -1.83
C PHE A 363 15.79 -6.93 -2.08
N GLU A 364 16.60 -6.82 -1.04
CA GLU A 364 18.06 -6.74 -1.14
C GLU A 364 18.65 -7.99 -1.82
N GLU A 365 18.23 -9.19 -1.41
CA GLU A 365 18.65 -10.46 -2.02
C GLU A 365 18.27 -10.56 -3.50
N GLN A 366 17.08 -10.09 -3.88
CA GLN A 366 16.60 -10.15 -5.27
C GLN A 366 17.24 -9.10 -6.17
N THR A 367 17.63 -7.95 -5.64
CA THR A 367 18.14 -6.82 -6.42
C THR A 367 19.66 -6.65 -6.34
N GLY A 368 20.33 -7.27 -5.37
CA GLY A 368 21.75 -7.02 -5.04
C GLY A 368 22.00 -5.60 -4.53
N LYS A 369 20.96 -4.87 -4.13
CA LYS A 369 21.08 -3.52 -3.53
C LYS A 369 21.13 -3.67 -2.01
N HIS A 370 22.08 -3.01 -1.37
CA HIS A 370 22.27 -3.00 0.08
C HIS A 370 22.21 -1.58 0.63
#